data_a75d982a4311c4778505a1606b5e8183
#
_entry.id   a75d982a4311c4778505a1606b5e8183
#
_cell.length_a   1.000
_cell.length_b   1.000
_cell.length_c   1.000
_cell.angle_alpha   90.00
_cell.angle_beta   90.00
_cell.angle_gamma   90.00
#
_symmetry.space_group_name_H-M   'P 1'
#
loop_
_entity.id
_entity.type
_entity.pdbx_description
1 polymer ?
#
loop_
_entity_poly.entity_id
_entity_poly.type
_entity_poly.pdbx_seq_one_letter_code
_entity_poly.pdbx_strand_id
1 'polypeptide(L)'
;LYDVASDELIRLGMGYKYQPNTGRLFAFSSNKSRSKQADASLSSFRNKLSTIITAGITSEWFFANDKNDSWVKQLFDNPKKGWMLHNLGALEAFQRRTTYGHNLSERVWSIAKQFERHIELSLSIGISEGRSAADISRDVRVYLNEPDKLFRRVRNAFGNLTLSKVAQAYHPGQGVYRSSYQNAMRMARTEINSAYREADSIRWQ
;
A
#
# COMPACT_ATOMS: atom_id res chain seq x y z
N LEU A 1 7.39 -5.82 -3.14
CA LEU A 1 7.55 -4.38 -2.89
C LEU A 1 7.67 -4.08 -1.40
N TYR A 2 6.68 -4.45 -0.58
CA TYR A 2 6.66 -4.21 0.86
C TYR A 2 7.85 -4.83 1.59
N ASP A 3 8.21 -6.08 1.29
CA ASP A 3 9.31 -6.78 1.95
C ASP A 3 10.65 -6.07 1.76
N VAL A 4 10.97 -5.66 0.53
CA VAL A 4 12.21 -4.93 0.23
C VAL A 4 12.24 -3.57 0.94
N ALA A 5 11.14 -2.81 0.87
CA ALA A 5 11.06 -1.52 1.53
C ALA A 5 11.11 -1.64 3.07
N SER A 6 10.51 -2.68 3.65
CA SER A 6 10.58 -2.96 5.09
C SER A 6 12.01 -3.21 5.53
N ASP A 7 12.73 -4.09 4.81
CA ASP A 7 14.12 -4.44 5.15
C ASP A 7 15.05 -3.22 5.07
N GLU A 8 14.88 -2.40 4.04
CA GLU A 8 15.67 -1.17 3.86
C GLU A 8 15.42 -0.16 4.98
N LEU A 9 14.15 0.15 5.27
CA LEU A 9 13.78 1.13 6.30
C LEU A 9 14.16 0.64 7.72
N ILE A 10 14.04 -0.65 8.00
CA ILE A 10 14.42 -1.20 9.30
C ILE A 10 15.92 -1.16 9.49
N ARG A 11 16.73 -1.54 8.49
CA ARG A 11 18.20 -1.41 8.55
C ARG A 11 18.61 0.05 8.77
N LEU A 12 17.97 0.98 8.06
CA LEU A 12 18.19 2.40 8.25
C LEU A 12 17.86 2.83 9.69
N GLY A 13 16.72 2.43 10.22
CA GLY A 13 16.26 2.74 11.57
C GLY A 13 17.16 2.17 12.65
N MET A 14 17.64 0.94 12.52
CA MET A 14 18.56 0.31 13.47
C MET A 14 19.90 1.05 13.60
N GLY A 15 20.29 1.82 12.61
CA GLY A 15 21.45 2.69 12.68
C GLY A 15 21.24 4.00 13.46
N TYR A 16 20.03 4.31 13.95
CA TYR A 16 19.76 5.48 14.77
C TYR A 16 20.25 5.28 16.22
N LYS A 17 20.76 6.35 16.82
CA LYS A 17 20.99 6.39 18.27
C LYS A 17 19.65 6.67 18.96
N TYR A 18 18.83 5.64 19.08
CA TYR A 18 17.53 5.72 19.74
C TYR A 18 17.65 5.25 21.19
N GLN A 19 17.12 6.04 22.12
CA GLN A 19 17.06 5.68 23.54
C GLN A 19 15.63 5.30 23.90
N PRO A 20 15.31 4.01 24.06
CA PRO A 20 13.95 3.54 24.24
C PRO A 20 13.29 4.01 25.55
N ASN A 21 14.07 4.39 26.56
CA ASN A 21 13.59 4.74 27.91
C ASN A 21 13.16 6.21 28.06
N THR A 22 13.12 7.01 26.98
CA THR A 22 12.77 8.44 27.06
C THR A 22 11.27 8.70 26.93
N GLY A 23 10.42 7.67 26.81
CA GLY A 23 8.98 7.81 26.56
C GLY A 23 8.61 8.28 25.16
N ARG A 24 9.60 8.57 24.31
CA ARG A 24 9.38 8.98 22.91
C ARG A 24 9.41 7.77 22.01
N LEU A 25 8.46 7.70 21.05
CA LEU A 25 8.49 6.71 19.99
C LEU A 25 9.61 7.02 18.99
N PHE A 26 10.14 5.97 18.36
CA PHE A 26 11.04 6.12 17.23
C PHE A 26 10.34 6.89 16.10
N ALA A 27 11.04 7.86 15.51
CA ALA A 27 10.59 8.58 14.32
C ALA A 27 11.78 8.87 13.41
N PHE A 28 11.63 8.60 12.11
CA PHE A 28 12.67 8.93 11.12
C PHE A 28 12.98 10.41 11.10
N SER A 29 12.00 11.27 11.33
CA SER A 29 12.15 12.73 11.41
C SER A 29 13.04 13.21 12.54
N SER A 30 13.36 12.39 13.52
CA SER A 30 14.22 12.77 14.66
C SER A 30 15.69 13.00 14.28
N ASN A 31 16.13 12.54 13.10
CA ASN A 31 17.49 12.74 12.59
C ASN A 31 17.46 13.21 11.13
N LYS A 32 17.82 14.46 10.86
CA LYS A 32 17.70 15.12 9.56
C LYS A 32 18.37 14.38 8.40
N SER A 33 19.57 13.84 8.60
CA SER A 33 20.30 13.10 7.54
C SER A 33 19.59 11.80 7.16
N ARG A 34 19.14 11.04 8.14
CA ARG A 34 18.48 9.75 7.93
C ARG A 34 17.02 9.88 7.54
N SER A 35 16.34 10.94 7.98
CA SER A 35 15.03 11.32 7.49
C SER A 35 15.04 11.43 5.96
N LYS A 36 16.03 12.12 5.40
CA LYS A 36 16.19 12.26 3.93
C LYS A 36 16.36 10.90 3.23
N GLN A 37 17.07 9.95 3.83
CA GLN A 37 17.21 8.60 3.27
C GLN A 37 15.90 7.80 3.37
N ALA A 38 15.19 7.90 4.49
CA ALA A 38 13.87 7.28 4.65
C ALA A 38 12.86 7.87 3.67
N ASP A 39 12.86 9.18 3.48
CA ASP A 39 11.99 9.86 2.49
C ASP A 39 12.30 9.41 1.05
N ALA A 40 13.56 9.19 0.69
CA ALA A 40 13.95 8.67 -0.60
C ALA A 40 13.45 7.23 -0.81
N SER A 41 13.61 6.35 0.19
CA SER A 41 13.08 4.97 0.15
C SER A 41 11.56 4.95 0.05
N LEU A 42 10.86 5.77 0.84
CA LEU A 42 9.40 5.90 0.78
C LEU A 42 8.92 6.50 -0.55
N SER A 43 9.67 7.41 -1.15
CA SER A 43 9.36 7.94 -2.48
C SER A 43 9.50 6.88 -3.56
N SER A 44 10.56 6.07 -3.50
CA SER A 44 10.74 4.91 -4.39
C SER A 44 9.59 3.91 -4.22
N PHE A 45 9.21 3.60 -2.99
CA PHE A 45 8.07 2.73 -2.69
C PHE A 45 6.77 3.27 -3.29
N ARG A 46 6.47 4.57 -3.11
CA ARG A 46 5.27 5.23 -3.67
C ARG A 46 5.24 5.13 -5.20
N ASN A 47 6.34 5.45 -5.85
CA ASN A 47 6.42 5.41 -7.30
C ASN A 47 6.18 4.00 -7.83
N LYS A 48 6.82 2.99 -7.25
CA LYS A 48 6.61 1.58 -7.62
C LYS A 48 5.18 1.12 -7.38
N LEU A 49 4.57 1.49 -6.24
CA LEU A 49 3.18 1.13 -5.95
C LEU A 49 2.21 1.79 -6.93
N SER A 50 2.41 3.08 -7.25
CA SER A 50 1.62 3.80 -8.26
C SER A 50 1.76 3.14 -9.63
N THR A 51 2.98 2.81 -10.06
CA THR A 51 3.24 2.13 -11.33
C THR A 51 2.51 0.78 -11.42
N ILE A 52 2.55 -0.03 -10.36
CA ILE A 52 1.86 -1.33 -10.33
C ILE A 52 0.35 -1.16 -10.49
N ILE A 53 -0.24 -0.19 -9.79
CA ILE A 53 -1.69 0.05 -9.86
C ILE A 53 -2.08 0.59 -11.24
N THR A 54 -1.34 1.55 -11.78
CA THR A 54 -1.59 2.12 -13.10
C THR A 54 -1.45 1.07 -14.21
N ALA A 55 -0.44 0.21 -14.11
CA ALA A 55 -0.28 -0.91 -15.05
C ALA A 55 -1.48 -1.89 -14.97
N GLY A 56 -1.94 -2.21 -13.75
CA GLY A 56 -3.14 -3.03 -13.57
C GLY A 56 -4.40 -2.40 -14.16
N ILE A 57 -4.62 -1.10 -13.94
CA ILE A 57 -5.72 -0.34 -14.55
C ILE A 57 -5.67 -0.45 -16.08
N THR A 58 -4.51 -0.20 -16.66
CA THR A 58 -4.29 -0.25 -18.12
C THR A 58 -4.56 -1.67 -18.66
N SER A 59 -4.03 -2.68 -18.01
CA SER A 59 -4.22 -4.08 -18.39
C SER A 59 -5.70 -4.48 -18.40
N GLU A 60 -6.44 -4.14 -17.35
CA GLU A 60 -7.87 -4.49 -17.27
C GLU A 60 -8.74 -3.67 -18.23
N TRP A 61 -8.35 -2.42 -18.51
CA TRP A 61 -9.00 -1.62 -19.54
C TRP A 61 -8.92 -2.29 -20.92
N PHE A 62 -7.73 -2.72 -21.31
CA PHE A 62 -7.53 -3.44 -22.57
C PHE A 62 -8.22 -4.78 -22.57
N PHE A 63 -8.15 -5.55 -21.47
CA PHE A 63 -8.82 -6.83 -21.36
C PHE A 63 -10.34 -6.72 -21.55
N ALA A 64 -10.99 -5.71 -20.94
CA ALA A 64 -12.41 -5.44 -21.14
C ALA A 64 -12.74 -5.14 -22.61
N ASN A 65 -11.94 -4.30 -23.26
CA ASN A 65 -12.14 -3.94 -24.66
C ASN A 65 -11.93 -5.14 -25.60
N ASP A 66 -10.87 -5.92 -25.39
CA ASP A 66 -10.59 -7.12 -26.22
C ASP A 66 -11.70 -8.17 -26.09
N LYS A 67 -12.24 -8.33 -24.89
CA LYS A 67 -13.40 -9.20 -24.65
C LYS A 67 -14.63 -8.72 -25.42
N ASN A 68 -14.90 -7.42 -25.39
CA ASN A 68 -16.01 -6.82 -26.14
C ASN A 68 -15.78 -6.90 -27.64
N ASP A 69 -14.55 -6.70 -28.13
CA ASP A 69 -14.20 -6.91 -29.54
C ASP A 69 -14.47 -8.34 -30.00
N SER A 70 -14.19 -9.32 -29.16
CA SER A 70 -14.45 -10.72 -29.43
C SER A 70 -15.97 -10.99 -29.57
N TRP A 71 -16.79 -10.41 -28.72
CA TRP A 71 -18.22 -10.51 -28.78
C TRP A 71 -18.82 -9.82 -30.03
N VAL A 72 -18.36 -8.61 -30.35
CA VAL A 72 -18.77 -7.88 -31.53
C VAL A 72 -18.49 -8.70 -32.80
N LYS A 73 -17.31 -9.31 -32.91
CA LYS A 73 -16.94 -10.19 -34.03
C LYS A 73 -17.79 -11.48 -34.14
N GLN A 74 -18.28 -11.98 -33.00
CA GLN A 74 -19.18 -13.15 -32.99
C GLN A 74 -20.63 -12.81 -33.39
N LEU A 75 -21.07 -11.59 -33.07
CA LEU A 75 -22.44 -11.16 -33.28
C LEU A 75 -22.67 -10.54 -34.68
N PHE A 76 -21.61 -10.04 -35.29
CA PHE A 76 -21.68 -9.29 -36.54
C PHE A 76 -20.63 -9.77 -37.54
N ASP A 77 -21.04 -10.15 -38.74
CA ASP A 77 -20.15 -10.61 -39.82
C ASP A 77 -19.16 -9.52 -40.29
N ASN A 78 -19.59 -8.26 -40.27
CA ASN A 78 -18.81 -7.10 -40.68
C ASN A 78 -18.94 -5.93 -39.69
N PRO A 79 -18.29 -6.01 -38.54
CA PRO A 79 -18.37 -4.94 -37.54
C PRO A 79 -17.72 -3.65 -38.03
N LYS A 80 -18.36 -2.51 -37.79
CA LYS A 80 -17.80 -1.21 -38.14
C LYS A 80 -16.53 -0.95 -37.31
N LYS A 81 -15.48 -0.39 -37.93
CA LYS A 81 -14.21 -0.06 -37.23
C LYS A 81 -14.41 0.78 -35.96
N GLY A 82 -15.39 1.71 -35.96
CA GLY A 82 -15.72 2.50 -34.79
C GLY A 82 -16.22 1.72 -33.57
N TRP A 83 -16.70 0.48 -33.78
CA TRP A 83 -17.18 -0.38 -32.71
C TRP A 83 -16.04 -1.10 -31.96
N MET A 84 -14.81 -1.04 -32.46
CA MET A 84 -13.62 -1.67 -31.90
C MET A 84 -12.60 -0.63 -31.39
N LEU A 85 -13.04 0.54 -30.97
CA LEU A 85 -12.19 1.58 -30.41
C LEU A 85 -11.98 1.33 -28.90
N HIS A 86 -10.74 1.34 -28.48
CA HIS A 86 -10.36 1.12 -27.06
C HIS A 86 -10.45 2.36 -26.18
N ASN A 87 -10.95 3.49 -26.71
CA ASN A 87 -11.22 4.74 -25.99
C ASN A 87 -10.08 5.20 -25.07
N LEU A 88 -8.86 5.34 -25.62
CA LEU A 88 -7.66 5.70 -24.88
C LEU A 88 -7.78 7.06 -24.14
N GLY A 89 -8.53 8.02 -24.72
CA GLY A 89 -8.81 9.29 -24.05
C GLY A 89 -9.62 9.11 -22.76
N ALA A 90 -10.57 8.16 -22.76
CA ALA A 90 -11.33 7.81 -21.56
C ALA A 90 -10.45 7.08 -20.51
N LEU A 91 -9.52 6.23 -20.96
CA LEU A 91 -8.53 5.62 -20.04
C LEU A 91 -7.67 6.70 -19.36
N GLU A 92 -7.18 7.69 -20.10
CA GLU A 92 -6.42 8.79 -19.52
C GLU A 92 -7.26 9.60 -18.53
N ALA A 93 -8.50 9.91 -18.86
CA ALA A 93 -9.43 10.61 -17.96
C ALA A 93 -9.68 9.79 -16.69
N PHE A 94 -9.88 8.48 -16.82
CA PHE A 94 -10.04 7.56 -15.70
C PHE A 94 -8.81 7.54 -14.78
N GLN A 95 -7.60 7.49 -15.33
CA GLN A 95 -6.36 7.50 -14.55
C GLN A 95 -6.12 8.82 -13.80
N ARG A 96 -6.61 9.94 -14.36
CA ARG A 96 -6.48 11.29 -13.76
C ARG A 96 -7.62 11.64 -12.81
N ARG A 97 -8.67 10.83 -12.73
CA ARG A 97 -9.84 11.14 -11.90
C ARG A 97 -9.50 11.24 -10.41
N THR A 98 -10.33 11.97 -9.70
CA THR A 98 -10.32 11.99 -8.24
C THR A 98 -11.40 11.06 -7.68
N THR A 99 -11.11 10.42 -6.56
CA THR A 99 -12.06 9.61 -5.81
C THR A 99 -12.09 10.16 -4.39
N TYR A 100 -13.26 10.60 -3.94
CA TYR A 100 -13.41 11.32 -2.65
C TYR A 100 -12.48 12.54 -2.53
N GLY A 101 -12.30 13.29 -3.62
CA GLY A 101 -11.45 14.48 -3.66
C GLY A 101 -9.94 14.22 -3.79
N HIS A 102 -9.50 12.96 -3.85
CA HIS A 102 -8.09 12.59 -3.95
C HIS A 102 -7.77 11.85 -5.25
N ASN A 103 -6.70 12.23 -5.90
CA ASN A 103 -6.16 11.49 -7.03
C ASN A 103 -5.41 10.21 -6.58
N LEU A 104 -5.03 9.36 -7.53
CA LEU A 104 -4.35 8.09 -7.22
C LEU A 104 -3.03 8.33 -6.45
N SER A 105 -2.25 9.35 -6.82
CA SER A 105 -0.97 9.66 -6.19
C SER A 105 -1.13 10.05 -4.71
N GLU A 106 -2.14 10.85 -4.38
CA GLU A 106 -2.43 11.26 -2.99
C GLU A 106 -2.88 10.07 -2.14
N ARG A 107 -3.64 9.17 -2.73
CA ARG A 107 -4.11 7.95 -2.04
C ARG A 107 -2.96 6.98 -1.82
N VAL A 108 -2.04 6.83 -2.79
CA VAL A 108 -0.79 6.07 -2.63
C VAL A 108 0.10 6.69 -1.56
N TRP A 109 0.19 8.03 -1.53
CA TRP A 109 0.93 8.74 -0.48
C TRP A 109 0.40 8.42 0.93
N SER A 110 -0.92 8.42 1.10
CA SER A 110 -1.55 8.07 2.38
C SER A 110 -1.19 6.65 2.84
N ILE A 111 -1.18 5.68 1.92
CA ILE A 111 -0.75 4.30 2.20
C ILE A 111 0.73 4.24 2.59
N ALA A 112 1.60 4.99 1.92
CA ALA A 112 3.02 5.03 2.24
C ALA A 112 3.27 5.66 3.61
N LYS A 113 2.51 6.69 4.00
CA LYS A 113 2.56 7.26 5.35
C LYS A 113 2.07 6.29 6.43
N GLN A 114 1.07 5.50 6.15
CA GLN A 114 0.65 4.42 7.05
C GLN A 114 1.74 3.36 7.19
N PHE A 115 2.40 2.99 6.09
CA PHE A 115 3.51 2.04 6.09
C PHE A 115 4.71 2.56 6.89
N GLU A 116 5.10 3.82 6.71
CA GLU A 116 6.14 4.49 7.50
C GLU A 116 5.87 4.35 9.01
N ARG A 117 4.64 4.67 9.45
CA ARG A 117 4.23 4.54 10.85
C ARG A 117 4.32 3.09 11.36
N HIS A 118 4.03 2.10 10.53
CA HIS A 118 4.21 0.70 10.91
C HIS A 118 5.67 0.35 11.16
N ILE A 119 6.57 0.84 10.32
CA ILE A 119 8.02 0.65 10.48
C ILE A 119 8.51 1.34 11.74
N GLU A 120 8.16 2.61 11.94
CA GLU A 120 8.55 3.39 13.12
C GLU A 120 8.08 2.73 14.42
N LEU A 121 6.84 2.27 14.45
CA LEU A 121 6.29 1.55 15.60
C LEU A 121 7.02 0.23 15.86
N SER A 122 7.34 -0.50 14.80
CA SER A 122 8.07 -1.76 14.88
C SER A 122 9.48 -1.58 15.40
N LEU A 123 10.16 -0.52 14.94
CA LEU A 123 11.48 -0.12 15.42
C LEU A 123 11.44 0.29 16.90
N SER A 124 10.45 1.09 17.30
CA SER A 124 10.29 1.49 18.71
C SER A 124 10.21 0.28 19.64
N ILE A 125 9.41 -0.72 19.28
CA ILE A 125 9.22 -1.93 20.10
C ILE A 125 10.43 -2.84 20.00
N GLY A 126 10.89 -3.14 18.79
CA GLY A 126 11.99 -4.08 18.57
C GLY A 126 13.31 -3.61 19.17
N ILE A 127 13.64 -2.33 19.07
CA ILE A 127 14.85 -1.77 19.70
C ILE A 127 14.74 -1.82 21.23
N SER A 128 13.57 -1.52 21.80
CA SER A 128 13.37 -1.60 23.25
C SER A 128 13.48 -3.03 23.79
N GLU A 129 13.22 -4.03 22.97
CA GLU A 129 13.34 -5.45 23.29
C GLU A 129 14.73 -6.03 22.93
N GLY A 130 15.64 -5.22 22.39
CA GLY A 130 16.98 -5.65 21.98
C GLY A 130 16.99 -6.58 20.75
N ARG A 131 15.99 -6.50 19.89
CA ARG A 131 15.82 -7.39 18.74
C ARG A 131 16.70 -6.98 17.56
N SER A 132 17.10 -7.95 16.75
CA SER A 132 17.86 -7.71 15.53
C SER A 132 16.99 -7.12 14.42
N ALA A 133 17.63 -6.43 13.44
CA ALA A 133 16.94 -5.94 12.26
C ALA A 133 16.20 -7.05 11.51
N ALA A 134 16.80 -8.25 11.41
CA ALA A 134 16.19 -9.40 10.73
C ALA A 134 14.91 -9.88 11.43
N ASP A 135 14.89 -9.89 12.77
CA ASP A 135 13.71 -10.28 13.53
C ASP A 135 12.60 -9.25 13.40
N ILE A 136 12.94 -7.95 13.48
CA ILE A 136 11.98 -6.87 13.30
C ILE A 136 11.38 -6.92 11.88
N SER A 137 12.20 -7.15 10.84
CA SER A 137 11.72 -7.30 9.46
C SER A 137 10.76 -8.47 9.29
N ARG A 138 11.07 -9.61 9.90
CA ARG A 138 10.19 -10.78 9.88
C ARG A 138 8.84 -10.49 10.51
N ASP A 139 8.84 -9.85 11.66
CA ASP A 139 7.62 -9.49 12.39
C ASP A 139 6.78 -8.46 11.63
N VAL A 140 7.41 -7.49 10.97
CA VAL A 140 6.71 -6.51 10.12
C VAL A 140 5.99 -7.23 8.97
N ARG A 141 6.65 -8.18 8.29
CA ARG A 141 6.03 -8.94 7.21
C ARG A 141 4.83 -9.73 7.69
N VAL A 142 4.95 -10.42 8.81
CA VAL A 142 3.83 -11.15 9.44
C VAL A 142 2.69 -10.18 9.77
N TYR A 143 3.01 -9.03 10.37
CA TYR A 143 1.99 -8.05 10.71
C TYR A 143 1.29 -7.44 9.49
N LEU A 144 2.00 -7.18 8.41
CA LEU A 144 1.41 -6.62 7.19
C LEU A 144 0.42 -7.60 6.55
N ASN A 145 0.74 -8.89 6.56
CA ASN A 145 -0.13 -9.95 6.01
C ASN A 145 -1.26 -10.35 6.96
N GLU A 146 -0.95 -10.48 8.25
CA GLU A 146 -1.88 -10.93 9.29
C GLU A 146 -1.84 -9.94 10.48
N PRO A 147 -2.52 -8.79 10.41
CA PRO A 147 -2.41 -7.72 11.41
C PRO A 147 -2.91 -8.12 12.80
N ASP A 148 -3.67 -9.20 12.93
CA ASP A 148 -4.12 -9.74 14.21
C ASP A 148 -3.08 -10.65 14.88
N LYS A 149 -2.15 -11.22 14.10
CA LYS A 149 -0.99 -11.98 14.58
C LYS A 149 0.19 -11.04 14.84
N LEU A 150 0.13 -10.27 15.91
CA LEU A 150 1.02 -9.15 16.05
C LEU A 150 2.34 -9.51 16.72
N PHE A 151 3.46 -9.15 16.07
CA PHE A 151 4.75 -8.99 16.72
C PHE A 151 4.71 -7.99 17.91
N ARG A 152 3.70 -7.13 17.97
CA ARG A 152 3.43 -6.15 19.03
C ARG A 152 2.75 -6.75 20.26
N ARG A 153 2.65 -8.07 20.35
CA ARG A 153 2.15 -8.76 21.52
C ARG A 153 3.26 -8.87 22.57
N VAL A 154 2.90 -8.57 23.80
CA VAL A 154 3.72 -8.76 24.99
C VAL A 154 3.06 -9.77 25.90
N ARG A 155 3.83 -10.46 26.75
CA ARG A 155 3.26 -11.32 27.76
C ARG A 155 2.78 -10.47 28.94
N ASN A 156 1.54 -10.68 29.36
CA ASN A 156 1.03 -10.07 30.57
C ASN A 156 1.53 -10.82 31.84
N ALA A 157 1.15 -10.34 33.01
CA ALA A 157 1.53 -10.95 34.29
C ALA A 157 1.11 -12.44 34.44
N PHE A 158 0.13 -12.88 33.65
CA PHE A 158 -0.36 -14.27 33.62
C PHE A 158 0.28 -15.11 32.50
N GLY A 159 1.29 -14.58 31.80
CA GLY A 159 1.97 -15.27 30.70
C GLY A 159 1.23 -15.26 29.36
N ASN A 160 0.02 -14.70 29.28
CA ASN A 160 -0.76 -14.64 28.07
C ASN A 160 -0.25 -13.55 27.13
N LEU A 161 -0.28 -13.84 25.81
CA LEU A 161 0.08 -12.85 24.77
C LEU A 161 -1.03 -11.81 24.61
N THR A 162 -0.69 -10.54 24.86
CA THR A 162 -1.58 -9.39 24.69
C THR A 162 -0.92 -8.34 23.81
N LEU A 163 -1.70 -7.43 23.24
CA LEU A 163 -1.14 -6.29 22.51
C LEU A 163 -0.36 -5.37 23.47
N SER A 164 0.81 -4.89 23.02
CA SER A 164 1.50 -3.81 23.73
C SER A 164 0.62 -2.56 23.82
N LYS A 165 0.81 -1.73 24.86
CA LYS A 165 0.06 -0.45 25.02
C LYS A 165 0.12 0.41 23.76
N VAL A 166 1.29 0.49 23.13
CA VAL A 166 1.50 1.27 21.91
C VAL A 166 0.72 0.68 20.73
N ALA A 167 0.69 -0.65 20.60
CA ALA A 167 -0.08 -1.31 19.55
C ALA A 167 -1.60 -1.19 19.76
N GLN A 168 -2.05 -1.19 21.03
CA GLN A 168 -3.46 -0.93 21.37
C GLN A 168 -3.89 0.48 20.99
N ALA A 169 -3.03 1.48 21.21
CA ALA A 169 -3.30 2.87 20.91
C ALA A 169 -3.26 3.20 19.40
N TYR A 170 -2.77 2.28 18.55
CA TYR A 170 -2.71 2.52 17.12
C TYR A 170 -4.08 2.35 16.45
N HIS A 171 -4.64 3.45 15.99
CA HIS A 171 -5.89 3.51 15.23
C HIS A 171 -5.67 4.26 13.90
N PRO A 172 -5.73 3.57 12.74
CA PRO A 172 -5.49 4.20 11.44
C PRO A 172 -6.63 5.09 10.95
N GLY A 173 -7.80 5.02 11.58
CA GLY A 173 -9.02 5.72 11.20
C GLY A 173 -10.18 4.78 10.84
N GLN A 174 -11.38 5.35 10.78
CA GLN A 174 -12.59 4.60 10.43
C GLN A 174 -12.51 4.09 8.98
N GLY A 175 -12.88 2.84 8.74
CA GLY A 175 -12.87 2.23 7.41
C GLY A 175 -11.47 1.97 6.82
N VAL A 176 -10.40 2.19 7.59
CA VAL A 176 -9.02 1.94 7.17
C VAL A 176 -8.51 0.67 7.83
N TYR A 177 -7.97 -0.28 7.06
CA TYR A 177 -7.34 -1.46 7.61
C TYR A 177 -6.11 -1.08 8.45
N ARG A 178 -5.85 -1.85 9.50
CA ARG A 178 -4.64 -1.65 10.34
C ARG A 178 -3.35 -1.90 9.56
N SER A 179 -3.38 -2.76 8.56
CA SER A 179 -2.25 -3.05 7.67
C SER A 179 -2.27 -2.13 6.44
N SER A 180 -1.18 -1.42 6.18
CA SER A 180 -0.98 -0.63 4.97
C SER A 180 -0.96 -1.51 3.71
N TYR A 181 -0.45 -2.74 3.81
CA TYR A 181 -0.49 -3.72 2.73
C TYR A 181 -1.93 -4.08 2.35
N GLN A 182 -2.78 -4.37 3.32
CA GLN A 182 -4.19 -4.69 3.06
C GLN A 182 -4.93 -3.48 2.46
N ASN A 183 -4.62 -2.26 2.88
CA ASN A 183 -5.17 -1.05 2.27
C ASN A 183 -4.72 -0.87 0.82
N ALA A 184 -3.44 -1.14 0.52
CA ALA A 184 -2.92 -1.10 -0.84
C ALA A 184 -3.59 -2.14 -1.74
N MET A 185 -3.76 -3.37 -1.24
CA MET A 185 -4.44 -4.44 -1.97
C MET A 185 -5.92 -4.11 -2.24
N ARG A 186 -6.63 -3.56 -1.25
CA ARG A 186 -8.01 -3.11 -1.43
C ARG A 186 -8.10 -2.01 -2.49
N MET A 187 -7.23 -1.01 -2.39
CA MET A 187 -7.19 0.10 -3.36
C MET A 187 -6.91 -0.42 -4.77
N ALA A 188 -5.89 -1.26 -4.94
CA ALA A 188 -5.54 -1.83 -6.24
C ALA A 188 -6.72 -2.60 -6.85
N ARG A 189 -7.34 -3.51 -6.10
CA ARG A 189 -8.51 -4.26 -6.56
C ARG A 189 -9.67 -3.36 -6.96
N THR A 190 -9.94 -2.31 -6.18
CA THR A 190 -11.03 -1.37 -6.47
C THR A 190 -10.76 -0.60 -7.76
N GLU A 191 -9.54 -0.08 -7.93
CA GLU A 191 -9.16 0.70 -9.11
C GLU A 191 -9.17 -0.15 -10.39
N ILE A 192 -8.60 -1.35 -10.32
CA ILE A 192 -8.54 -2.30 -11.44
C ILE A 192 -9.94 -2.74 -11.85
N ASN A 193 -10.78 -3.17 -10.89
CA ASN A 193 -12.17 -3.56 -11.19
C ASN A 193 -13.01 -2.39 -11.72
N SER A 194 -12.78 -1.17 -11.23
CA SER A 194 -13.48 0.02 -11.73
C SER A 194 -13.05 0.36 -13.15
N ALA A 195 -11.77 0.18 -13.50
CA ALA A 195 -11.28 0.37 -14.86
C ALA A 195 -11.94 -0.59 -15.85
N TYR A 196 -12.07 -1.87 -15.48
CA TYR A 196 -12.77 -2.86 -16.28
C TYR A 196 -14.23 -2.44 -16.54
N ARG A 197 -14.97 -2.08 -15.48
CA ARG A 197 -16.38 -1.70 -15.59
C ARG A 197 -16.59 -0.43 -16.39
N GLU A 198 -15.71 0.54 -16.26
CA GLU A 198 -15.77 1.79 -17.00
C GLU A 198 -15.50 1.55 -18.49
N ALA A 199 -14.47 0.77 -18.83
CA ALA A 199 -14.17 0.38 -20.20
C ALA A 199 -15.35 -0.38 -20.84
N ASP A 200 -15.94 -1.32 -20.10
CA ASP A 200 -17.11 -2.08 -20.54
C ASP A 200 -18.32 -1.16 -20.75
N SER A 201 -18.62 -0.27 -19.81
CA SER A 201 -19.74 0.67 -19.87
C SER A 201 -19.64 1.63 -21.06
N ILE A 202 -18.47 2.25 -21.28
CA ILE A 202 -18.26 3.19 -22.39
C ILE A 202 -18.39 2.50 -23.73
N ARG A 203 -18.07 1.23 -23.80
CA ARG A 203 -18.15 0.44 -25.03
C ARG A 203 -19.58 0.27 -25.54
N TRP A 204 -20.54 0.20 -24.64
CA TRP A 204 -21.95 -0.08 -24.96
C TRP A 204 -22.85 1.17 -24.97
N GLN A 205 -22.29 2.35 -24.85
CA GLN A 205 -22.96 3.64 -25.04
C GLN A 205 -22.88 4.08 -26.50
#